data_5c8b12bdbd64151b0b661ed1eea6498f
#
_entry.id   5c8b12bdbd64151b0b661ed1eea6498f
#
_cell.length_a   1.000
_cell.length_b   1.000
_cell.length_c   1.000
_cell.angle_alpha   90.00
_cell.angle_beta   90.00
_cell.angle_gamma   90.00
#
_symmetry.space_group_name_H-M   'P 1'
#
loop_
_entity.id
_entity.type
_entity.pdbx_description
1 polymer ?
#
loop_
_entity_poly.entity_id
_entity_poly.type
_entity_poly.pdbx_seq_one_letter_code
_entity_poly.pdbx_strand_id
1 'polypeptide(L)'
;MTSHTFYPSHSLHTHAWPVLFGFLLSGCSTLGSVGADTFTLQGELPADFALKAQAHYGGPKSCSGRGHVETFKDDYEKAPHGYRFEVPVGYRDGNCDLQLVRVDCLSTAVMEKMIGKKLTIMANCW
;
A
#
# COMPACT_ATOMS: atom_id res chain seq x y z
N MET A 1 -50.37 56.30 -31.82
CA MET A 1 -50.65 54.92 -31.43
C MET A 1 -49.34 54.18 -31.43
N THR A 2 -48.74 54.19 -30.31
CA THR A 2 -47.33 53.70 -30.15
C THR A 2 -47.34 52.38 -29.40
N SER A 3 -47.00 51.32 -30.09
CA SER A 3 -46.85 50.02 -29.47
C SER A 3 -45.46 49.94 -28.89
N HIS A 4 -45.35 49.88 -27.58
CA HIS A 4 -44.11 49.62 -26.87
C HIS A 4 -43.97 48.12 -26.69
N THR A 5 -43.02 47.57 -27.39
CA THR A 5 -42.61 46.18 -27.25
C THR A 5 -41.62 46.10 -26.11
N PHE A 6 -42.04 45.51 -25.00
CA PHE A 6 -41.14 45.18 -23.90
C PHE A 6 -40.44 43.86 -24.21
N TYR A 7 -39.13 43.94 -24.31
CA TYR A 7 -38.27 42.77 -24.31
C TYR A 7 -37.95 42.39 -22.86
N PRO A 8 -38.22 41.19 -22.45
CA PRO A 8 -37.66 40.69 -21.18
C PRO A 8 -36.21 40.26 -21.38
N SER A 9 -35.34 40.91 -20.66
CA SER A 9 -33.96 40.56 -20.51
C SER A 9 -33.85 39.18 -19.83
N HIS A 10 -33.43 38.19 -20.57
CA HIS A 10 -33.09 36.88 -20.01
C HIS A 10 -31.76 36.99 -19.27
N SER A 11 -31.90 37.04 -17.96
CA SER A 11 -30.78 36.84 -17.05
C SER A 11 -30.21 35.42 -17.23
N LEU A 12 -29.03 35.35 -17.79
CA LEU A 12 -28.24 34.15 -17.82
C LEU A 12 -27.75 33.84 -16.40
N HIS A 13 -28.50 32.98 -15.74
CA HIS A 13 -27.98 32.33 -14.53
C HIS A 13 -26.90 31.36 -14.92
N THR A 14 -25.68 31.80 -14.83
CA THR A 14 -24.52 30.94 -14.78
C THR A 14 -24.61 30.13 -13.50
N HIS A 15 -25.14 28.93 -13.64
CA HIS A 15 -25.00 27.93 -12.58
C HIS A 15 -23.53 27.53 -12.48
N ALA A 16 -22.84 28.21 -11.57
CA ALA A 16 -21.58 27.73 -11.09
C ALA A 16 -21.85 26.42 -10.35
N TRP A 17 -21.58 25.34 -10.98
CA TRP A 17 -21.54 24.04 -10.32
C TRP A 17 -20.34 24.04 -9.39
N PRO A 18 -20.54 23.87 -8.10
CA PRO A 18 -19.45 23.58 -7.22
C PRO A 18 -18.94 22.19 -7.61
N VAL A 19 -17.82 22.16 -8.25
CA VAL A 19 -17.08 20.92 -8.42
C VAL A 19 -16.65 20.52 -7.03
N LEU A 20 -17.44 19.68 -6.40
CA LEU A 20 -17.05 18.98 -5.20
C LEU A 20 -15.93 18.02 -5.60
N PHE A 21 -14.69 18.50 -5.50
CA PHE A 21 -13.55 17.65 -5.43
C PHE A 21 -13.62 16.90 -4.10
N GLY A 22 -14.33 15.79 -4.14
CA GLY A 22 -14.21 14.80 -3.08
C GLY A 22 -12.78 14.29 -3.12
N PHE A 23 -11.95 14.81 -2.27
CA PHE A 23 -10.70 14.18 -1.92
C PHE A 23 -11.05 12.86 -1.24
N LEU A 24 -11.20 11.85 -2.03
CA LEU A 24 -11.13 10.49 -1.56
C LEU A 24 -9.69 10.26 -1.13
N LEU A 25 -9.41 10.59 0.10
CA LEU A 25 -8.29 10.02 0.83
C LEU A 25 -8.59 8.54 1.02
N SER A 26 -8.58 7.80 -0.06
CA SER A 26 -8.50 6.36 -0.01
C SER A 26 -7.06 6.00 0.33
N GLY A 27 -6.73 6.13 1.60
CA GLY A 27 -5.63 5.40 2.21
C GLY A 27 -5.99 3.93 2.28
N CYS A 28 -6.52 3.39 1.22
CA CYS A 28 -6.62 1.96 1.04
C CYS A 28 -5.30 1.51 0.44
N SER A 29 -4.50 0.82 1.23
CA SER A 29 -3.63 -0.18 0.67
C SER A 29 -4.54 -1.09 -0.16
N THR A 30 -4.61 -0.83 -1.44
CA THR A 30 -5.29 -1.70 -2.38
C THR A 30 -4.52 -3.01 -2.39
N LEU A 31 -5.08 -4.01 -1.71
CA LEU A 31 -4.73 -5.40 -1.91
C LEU A 31 -5.18 -5.77 -3.33
N GLY A 32 -4.39 -5.35 -4.31
CA GLY A 32 -4.58 -5.74 -5.69
C GLY A 32 -3.97 -7.12 -5.86
N SER A 33 -4.79 -8.15 -5.86
CA SER A 33 -4.36 -9.45 -6.36
C SER A 33 -4.16 -9.34 -7.86
N VAL A 34 -2.93 -9.17 -8.29
CA VAL A 34 -2.55 -9.24 -9.68
C VAL A 34 -2.21 -10.69 -9.99
N GLY A 35 -3.16 -11.43 -10.54
CA GLY A 35 -2.99 -12.85 -10.85
C GLY A 35 -3.32 -13.76 -9.65
N ALA A 36 -3.58 -15.05 -9.92
CA ALA A 36 -4.04 -16.01 -8.92
C ALA A 36 -2.99 -16.33 -7.83
N ASP A 37 -1.72 -15.93 -8.02
CA ASP A 37 -0.60 -16.48 -7.27
C ASP A 37 0.22 -15.46 -6.48
N THR A 38 -0.02 -14.17 -6.64
CA THR A 38 0.73 -13.12 -5.90
C THR A 38 -0.16 -11.97 -5.45
N PHE A 39 0.22 -11.31 -4.38
CA PHE A 39 -0.31 -9.99 -4.05
C PHE A 39 0.81 -8.96 -3.97
N THR A 40 0.50 -7.71 -4.26
CA THR A 40 1.45 -6.61 -4.22
C THR A 40 1.39 -5.91 -2.86
N LEU A 41 2.51 -5.90 -2.14
CA LEU A 41 2.71 -5.10 -0.95
C LEU A 41 3.49 -3.84 -1.34
N GLN A 42 2.86 -2.68 -1.27
CA GLN A 42 3.47 -1.41 -1.67
C GLN A 42 3.12 -0.27 -0.72
N GLY A 43 3.97 0.73 -0.67
CA GLY A 43 3.78 1.91 0.14
C GLY A 43 4.93 2.90 -0.04
N GLU A 44 5.01 3.86 0.86
CA GLU A 44 6.08 4.86 0.87
C GLU A 44 6.84 4.81 2.19
N LEU A 45 8.16 4.96 2.11
CA LEU A 45 9.05 5.07 3.24
C LEU A 45 9.56 6.51 3.36
N PRO A 46 9.62 7.06 4.58
CA PRO A 46 10.32 8.32 4.81
C PRO A 46 11.81 8.20 4.49
N ALA A 47 12.48 9.35 4.35
CA ALA A 47 13.92 9.39 4.20
C ALA A 47 14.61 8.68 5.38
N ASP A 48 15.71 8.00 5.10
CA ASP A 48 16.53 7.26 6.07
C ASP A 48 15.84 6.04 6.72
N PHE A 49 14.77 5.54 6.11
CA PHE A 49 14.12 4.30 6.53
C PHE A 49 14.41 3.16 5.55
N ALA A 50 14.58 1.97 6.11
CA ALA A 50 14.59 0.71 5.39
C ALA A 50 13.41 -0.15 5.82
N LEU A 51 12.94 -1.02 4.95
CA LEU A 51 11.86 -1.95 5.21
C LEU A 51 12.31 -3.38 4.95
N LYS A 52 11.97 -4.26 5.87
CA LYS A 52 12.08 -5.69 5.71
C LYS A 52 10.70 -6.31 5.90
N ALA A 53 10.19 -7.00 4.90
CA ALA A 53 8.95 -7.75 5.00
C ALA A 53 9.27 -9.26 5.02
N GLN A 54 8.59 -10.01 5.87
CA GLN A 54 8.72 -11.45 5.98
C GLN A 54 7.36 -12.10 5.77
N ALA A 55 7.23 -12.83 4.67
CA ALA A 55 6.05 -13.61 4.36
C ALA A 55 6.19 -15.01 4.98
N HIS A 56 5.24 -15.38 5.81
CA HIS A 56 5.20 -16.68 6.49
C HIS A 56 4.17 -17.58 5.84
N TYR A 57 4.60 -18.75 5.42
CA TYR A 57 3.77 -19.77 4.79
C TYR A 57 3.60 -20.97 5.70
N GLY A 58 2.39 -21.47 5.79
CA GLY A 58 2.05 -22.66 6.55
C GLY A 58 1.29 -23.68 5.71
N GLY A 59 1.43 -24.94 6.03
CA GLY A 59 0.77 -26.03 5.33
C GLY A 59 -0.47 -26.58 6.04
N PRO A 60 -1.27 -27.39 5.33
CA PRO A 60 -2.35 -28.14 5.93
C PRO A 60 -1.83 -29.17 6.96
N LYS A 61 -2.73 -29.76 7.74
CA LYS A 61 -2.36 -30.74 8.77
C LYS A 61 -1.55 -31.93 8.24
N SER A 62 -1.77 -32.32 6.99
CA SER A 62 -1.00 -33.36 6.29
C SER A 62 0.46 -33.00 6.06
N CYS A 63 0.78 -31.71 6.09
CA CYS A 63 2.12 -31.15 5.98
C CYS A 63 2.59 -30.53 7.30
N SER A 64 2.14 -31.05 8.42
CA SER A 64 2.46 -30.51 9.75
C SER A 64 3.97 -30.43 9.98
N GLY A 65 4.41 -29.31 10.56
CA GLY A 65 5.82 -29.03 10.81
C GLY A 65 6.56 -28.43 9.62
N ARG A 66 5.95 -28.30 8.46
CA ARG A 66 6.54 -27.60 7.31
C ARG A 66 6.08 -26.16 7.27
N GLY A 67 7.01 -25.26 7.13
CA GLY A 67 6.78 -23.84 6.96
C GLY A 67 7.90 -23.24 6.12
N HIS A 68 7.63 -22.10 5.52
CA HIS A 68 8.59 -21.33 4.75
C HIS A 68 8.49 -19.86 5.12
N VAL A 69 9.60 -19.17 5.11
CA VAL A 69 9.66 -17.72 5.32
C VAL A 69 10.44 -17.11 4.17
N GLU A 70 9.77 -16.24 3.43
CA GLU A 70 10.41 -15.44 2.38
C GLU A 70 10.64 -14.02 2.87
N THR A 71 11.80 -13.45 2.55
CA THR A 71 12.20 -12.14 3.02
C THR A 71 12.39 -11.18 1.85
N PHE A 72 11.68 -10.06 1.91
CA PHE A 72 11.79 -8.92 0.99
C PHE A 72 12.46 -7.76 1.72
N LYS A 73 13.30 -7.01 1.03
CA LYS A 73 14.03 -5.89 1.61
C LYS A 73 14.01 -4.70 0.68
N ASP A 74 13.86 -3.53 1.28
CA ASP A 74 14.06 -2.23 0.66
C ASP A 74 15.05 -1.44 1.52
N ASP A 75 16.11 -0.93 0.89
CA ASP A 75 17.21 -0.29 1.59
C ASP A 75 16.95 1.18 1.89
N TYR A 76 17.81 1.77 2.71
CA TYR A 76 17.77 3.18 3.07
C TYR A 76 18.02 4.08 1.86
N GLU A 77 17.18 5.08 1.70
CA GLU A 77 17.41 6.19 0.78
C GLU A 77 17.39 7.54 1.53
N LYS A 78 18.13 8.51 1.01
CA LYS A 78 18.19 9.85 1.62
C LYS A 78 16.93 10.69 1.38
N ALA A 79 16.11 10.29 0.45
CA ALA A 79 14.83 10.90 0.14
C ALA A 79 13.68 9.93 0.41
N PRO A 80 12.46 10.41 0.67
CA PRO A 80 11.29 9.56 0.70
C PRO A 80 11.16 8.78 -0.60
N HIS A 81 10.85 7.50 -0.51
CA HIS A 81 10.77 6.62 -1.67
C HIS A 81 9.67 5.57 -1.52
N GLY A 82 9.17 5.08 -2.65
CA GLY A 82 8.20 4.01 -2.69
C GLY A 82 8.85 2.64 -2.61
N TYR A 83 8.18 1.69 -1.96
CA TYR A 83 8.55 0.28 -2.02
C TYR A 83 7.44 -0.54 -2.66
N ARG A 84 7.83 -1.66 -3.27
CA ARG A 84 6.90 -2.60 -3.90
C ARG A 84 7.47 -4.02 -3.86
N PHE A 85 6.69 -4.93 -3.26
CA PHE A 85 7.02 -6.35 -3.21
C PHE A 85 5.87 -7.16 -3.82
N GLU A 86 6.20 -8.10 -4.69
CA GLU A 86 5.28 -9.10 -5.19
C GLU A 86 5.41 -10.35 -4.29
N VAL A 87 4.41 -10.57 -3.45
CA VAL A 87 4.41 -11.63 -2.45
C VAL A 87 3.58 -12.81 -2.96
N PRO A 88 4.17 -13.99 -3.15
CA PRO A 88 3.41 -15.17 -3.54
C PRO A 88 2.38 -15.55 -2.47
N VAL A 89 1.18 -15.90 -2.88
CA VAL A 89 0.10 -16.36 -1.97
C VAL A 89 0.32 -17.81 -1.56
N GLY A 90 0.98 -18.58 -2.39
CA GLY A 90 1.30 -19.98 -2.15
C GLY A 90 2.78 -20.28 -2.38
N TYR A 91 3.27 -21.25 -1.69
CA TYR A 91 4.64 -21.77 -1.85
C TYR A 91 4.61 -23.29 -1.86
N ARG A 92 5.25 -23.91 -2.85
CA ARG A 92 5.33 -25.36 -2.94
C ARG A 92 6.64 -25.88 -2.35
N ASP A 93 6.54 -26.67 -1.30
CA ASP A 93 7.67 -27.37 -0.69
C ASP A 93 7.52 -28.89 -0.91
N GLY A 94 8.15 -29.39 -1.95
CA GLY A 94 8.00 -30.78 -2.38
C GLY A 94 6.55 -31.10 -2.78
N ASN A 95 5.90 -31.98 -2.03
CA ASN A 95 4.49 -32.35 -2.22
C ASN A 95 3.52 -31.50 -1.37
N CYS A 96 4.04 -30.54 -0.61
CA CYS A 96 3.25 -29.69 0.26
C CYS A 96 2.98 -28.33 -0.37
N ASP A 97 1.72 -27.99 -0.53
CA ASP A 97 1.29 -26.67 -0.93
C ASP A 97 1.07 -25.82 0.32
N LEU A 98 2.01 -24.92 0.59
CA LEU A 98 1.95 -23.97 1.69
C LEU A 98 1.17 -22.73 1.26
N GLN A 99 0.40 -22.20 2.19
CA GLN A 99 -0.39 -20.97 1.99
C GLN A 99 0.20 -19.83 2.82
N LEU A 100 0.12 -18.62 2.28
CA LEU A 100 0.51 -17.44 3.02
C LEU A 100 -0.39 -17.26 4.25
N VAL A 101 0.24 -17.19 5.42
CA VAL A 101 -0.46 -17.05 6.72
C VAL A 101 -0.42 -15.61 7.21
N ARG A 102 0.74 -14.95 7.08
CA ARG A 102 0.94 -13.57 7.52
C ARG A 102 2.15 -12.93 6.85
N VAL A 103 2.19 -11.61 6.88
CA VAL A 103 3.36 -10.83 6.50
C VAL A 103 3.73 -9.90 7.66
N ASP A 104 4.93 -10.06 8.18
CA ASP A 104 5.48 -9.21 9.22
C ASP A 104 6.38 -8.14 8.58
N CYS A 105 6.21 -6.89 8.96
CA CYS A 105 7.06 -5.79 8.50
C CYS A 105 7.93 -5.27 9.62
N LEU A 106 9.18 -5.05 9.29
CA LEU A 106 10.19 -4.46 10.15
C LEU A 106 10.72 -3.20 9.49
N SER A 107 10.36 -2.07 10.03
CA SER A 107 10.88 -0.78 9.59
C SER A 107 12.05 -0.37 10.47
N THR A 108 13.16 0.02 9.86
CA THR A 108 14.38 0.42 10.56
C THR A 108 14.78 1.82 10.11
N ALA A 109 14.90 2.74 11.06
CA ALA A 109 15.38 4.10 10.80
C ALA A 109 16.86 4.24 11.18
N VAL A 110 17.62 4.94 10.33
CA VAL A 110 19.01 5.33 10.67
C VAL A 110 18.96 6.68 11.35
N MET A 111 19.11 6.69 12.66
CA MET A 111 19.27 7.91 13.46
C MET A 111 20.76 8.24 13.63
N GLU A 112 21.41 8.61 12.55
CA GLU A 112 22.85 8.84 12.54
C GLU A 112 23.29 10.08 13.32
N LYS A 113 22.39 11.03 13.53
CA LYS A 113 22.72 12.36 14.06
C LYS A 113 22.66 12.52 15.58
N MET A 114 22.01 11.64 16.30
CA MET A 114 21.82 11.84 17.75
C MET A 114 22.46 10.83 18.69
N ILE A 115 22.53 9.54 18.35
CA ILE A 115 22.98 8.53 19.33
C ILE A 115 23.70 7.32 18.69
N GLY A 116 23.85 7.24 17.36
CA GLY A 116 24.39 6.05 16.70
C GLY A 116 23.53 4.78 16.90
N LYS A 117 22.28 4.94 17.29
CA LYS A 117 21.36 3.83 17.55
C LYS A 117 20.42 3.62 16.38
N LYS A 118 20.40 2.39 15.91
CA LYS A 118 19.44 1.88 14.97
C LYS A 118 18.11 1.62 15.69
N LEU A 119 17.09 2.41 15.39
CA LEU A 119 15.75 2.19 15.91
C LEU A 119 15.01 1.22 14.99
N THR A 120 14.59 0.11 15.55
CA THR A 120 13.80 -0.89 14.83
C THR A 120 12.37 -0.84 15.33
N ILE A 121 11.43 -0.57 14.41
CA ILE A 121 9.99 -0.58 14.70
C ILE A 121 9.40 -1.81 14.02
N MET A 122 8.78 -2.68 14.80
CA MET A 122 8.03 -3.82 14.29
C MET A 122 6.57 -3.42 14.11
N ALA A 123 6.03 -3.67 12.94
CA ALA A 123 4.62 -3.52 12.64
C ALA A 123 4.15 -4.73 11.83
N ASN A 124 2.93 -5.16 12.05
CA ASN A 124 2.31 -6.14 11.18
C ASN A 124 1.84 -5.41 9.93
N CYS A 125 2.30 -5.84 8.77
CA CYS A 125 1.84 -5.30 7.50
C CYS A 125 0.46 -5.86 7.13
N TRP A 126 0.15 -7.04 7.63
CA TRP A 126 -1.08 -7.76 7.29
C TRP A 126 -1.31 -8.97 8.22
#